data_638a021c1b3fca4e810e5f69334a5489
#
_entry.id   638a021c1b3fca4e810e5f69334a5489
#
_cell.length_a   1.000
_cell.length_b   1.000
_cell.length_c   1.000
_cell.angle_alpha   90.00
_cell.angle_beta   90.00
_cell.angle_gamma   90.00
#
_symmetry.space_group_name_H-M   'P 1'
#
loop_
_entity.id
_entity.type
_entity.pdbx_description
1 polymer ?
#
loop_
_entity_poly.entity_id
_entity_poly.type
_entity_poly.pdbx_seq_one_letter_code
_entity_poly.pdbx_strand_id
1 'polypeptide(L)'
;METFLFELLKDYTYQPYMIYTIVVVVMFLSSLGLPVPEEISIVSLGILSYVGSKPDLYPPPFEGAPHVEVIPAMIVCSLSIYFSDYVVYSVGRHFGPRLFSTSWFQKVVPEKRLGLVKEWVRRWGRIVPGLFRLIPGVRFPGHLMCGALGIKKTTFLLVDGIVVLTVVPTQIYLISYYGESVVGFMKKSQFILGGVCALALGFLIWNSFKILSRKTS
;
A
#
# COMPACT_ATOMS: atom_id res chain seq x y z
N MET A 1 -24.03 6.39 -9.47
CA MET A 1 -22.72 5.78 -9.16
C MET A 1 -22.04 6.45 -7.94
N GLU A 2 -22.18 7.76 -7.77
CA GLU A 2 -21.65 8.49 -6.60
C GLU A 2 -22.30 8.05 -5.28
N THR A 3 -23.59 7.88 -5.26
CA THR A 3 -24.35 7.35 -4.11
C THR A 3 -23.90 5.96 -3.70
N PHE A 4 -23.63 5.07 -4.65
CA PHE A 4 -23.27 3.67 -4.38
C PHE A 4 -21.91 3.53 -3.68
N LEU A 5 -20.85 4.21 -4.15
CA LEU A 5 -19.54 4.19 -3.50
C LEU A 5 -19.59 4.82 -2.10
N PHE A 6 -20.37 5.86 -1.94
CA PHE A 6 -20.53 6.53 -0.65
C PHE A 6 -21.36 5.73 0.36
N GLU A 7 -22.44 5.09 -0.10
CA GLU A 7 -23.22 4.15 0.70
C GLU A 7 -22.36 2.95 1.13
N LEU A 8 -21.57 2.42 0.21
CA LEU A 8 -20.66 1.31 0.48
C LEU A 8 -19.61 1.69 1.53
N LEU A 9 -18.98 2.87 1.42
CA LEU A 9 -18.04 3.38 2.42
C LEU A 9 -18.71 3.60 3.78
N LYS A 10 -19.93 4.09 3.79
CA LYS A 10 -20.71 4.29 5.01
C LYS A 10 -20.98 2.97 5.73
N ASP A 11 -21.46 1.96 5.01
CA ASP A 11 -21.76 0.65 5.60
C ASP A 11 -20.52 -0.02 6.18
N TYR A 12 -19.39 0.08 5.49
CA TYR A 12 -18.11 -0.47 5.97
C TYR A 12 -17.49 0.33 7.13
N THR A 13 -17.77 1.62 7.25
CA THR A 13 -17.29 2.45 8.36
C THR A 13 -17.74 1.89 9.71
N TYR A 14 -18.93 1.33 9.77
CA TYR A 14 -19.52 0.78 10.99
C TYR A 14 -19.22 -0.72 11.21
N GLN A 15 -18.25 -1.28 10.46
CA GLN A 15 -17.75 -2.64 10.62
C GLN A 15 -16.23 -2.66 10.88
N PRO A 16 -15.74 -2.04 11.97
CA PRO A 16 -14.31 -1.82 12.18
C PRO A 16 -13.50 -3.12 12.21
N TYR A 17 -14.00 -4.18 12.83
CA TYR A 17 -13.30 -5.47 12.92
C TYR A 17 -13.06 -6.10 11.56
N MET A 18 -14.05 -6.02 10.65
CA MET A 18 -13.92 -6.51 9.29
C MET A 18 -12.89 -5.69 8.51
N ILE A 19 -12.97 -4.36 8.61
CA ILE A 19 -12.03 -3.45 7.94
C ILE A 19 -10.59 -3.69 8.42
N TYR A 20 -10.37 -3.77 9.73
CA TYR A 20 -9.03 -4.03 10.27
C TYR A 20 -8.49 -5.39 9.81
N THR A 21 -9.33 -6.42 9.76
CA THR A 21 -8.93 -7.74 9.26
C THR A 21 -8.55 -7.69 7.78
N ILE A 22 -9.35 -7.03 6.95
CA ILE A 22 -9.05 -6.83 5.52
C ILE A 22 -7.73 -6.09 5.34
N VAL A 23 -7.51 -5.02 6.10
CA VAL A 23 -6.27 -4.24 6.03
C VAL A 23 -5.05 -5.10 6.40
N VAL A 24 -5.13 -5.89 7.47
CA VAL A 24 -4.05 -6.81 7.85
C VAL A 24 -3.74 -7.77 6.70
N VAL A 25 -4.74 -8.42 6.14
CA VAL A 25 -4.57 -9.38 5.03
C VAL A 25 -3.98 -8.69 3.80
N VAL A 26 -4.51 -7.54 3.40
CA VAL A 26 -4.04 -6.78 2.24
C VAL A 26 -2.59 -6.33 2.43
N MET A 27 -2.21 -5.86 3.63
CA MET A 27 -0.84 -5.44 3.93
C MET A 27 0.15 -6.61 3.82
N PHE A 28 -0.20 -7.79 4.33
CA PHE A 28 0.63 -8.98 4.16
C PHE A 28 0.74 -9.40 2.70
N LEU A 29 -0.34 -9.42 1.94
CA LEU A 29 -0.34 -9.76 0.52
C LEU A 29 0.49 -8.76 -0.31
N SER A 30 0.34 -7.47 -0.04
CA SER A 30 1.14 -6.41 -0.68
C SER A 30 2.64 -6.61 -0.42
N SER A 31 3.00 -6.95 0.81
CA SER A 31 4.40 -7.19 1.19
C SER A 31 5.00 -8.42 0.53
N LEU A 32 4.20 -9.42 0.17
CA LEU A 32 4.66 -10.59 -0.60
C LEU A 32 4.87 -10.31 -2.10
N GLY A 33 4.77 -9.05 -2.51
CA GLY A 33 5.02 -8.60 -3.89
C GLY A 33 3.81 -8.66 -4.80
N LEU A 34 2.60 -8.81 -4.25
CA LEU A 34 1.38 -8.58 -5.04
C LEU A 34 1.28 -7.10 -5.39
N PRO A 35 0.81 -6.74 -6.59
CA PRO A 35 0.73 -5.36 -7.04
C PRO A 35 -0.47 -4.63 -6.42
N VAL A 36 -0.62 -4.71 -5.10
CA VAL A 36 -1.62 -3.97 -4.33
C VAL A 36 -0.94 -2.80 -3.67
N PRO A 37 -1.25 -1.55 -4.07
CA PRO A 37 -0.68 -0.38 -3.41
C PRO A 37 -1.18 -0.27 -1.97
N GLU A 38 -0.27 -0.24 -1.01
CA GLU A 38 -0.62 -0.08 0.41
C GLU A 38 -1.26 1.28 0.71
N GLU A 39 -0.94 2.27 -0.11
CA GLU A 39 -1.48 3.62 -0.05
C GLU A 39 -3.00 3.62 -0.11
N ILE A 40 -3.60 2.70 -0.87
CA ILE A 40 -5.06 2.56 -0.94
C ILE A 40 -5.63 2.22 0.44
N SER A 41 -5.02 1.29 1.16
CA SER A 41 -5.48 0.91 2.51
C SER A 41 -5.29 2.04 3.52
N ILE A 42 -4.17 2.77 3.45
CA ILE A 42 -3.88 3.92 4.32
C ILE A 42 -4.92 5.03 4.08
N VAL A 43 -5.16 5.37 2.82
CA VAL A 43 -6.16 6.39 2.43
C VAL A 43 -7.56 5.95 2.84
N SER A 44 -7.92 4.69 2.59
CA SER A 44 -9.24 4.15 2.96
C SER A 44 -9.47 4.23 4.47
N LEU A 45 -8.49 3.83 5.29
CA LEU A 45 -8.59 3.93 6.75
C LEU A 45 -8.76 5.37 7.21
N GLY A 46 -8.03 6.33 6.64
CA GLY A 46 -8.17 7.73 6.96
C GLY A 46 -9.56 8.27 6.62
N ILE A 47 -10.11 7.91 5.46
CA ILE A 47 -11.45 8.32 5.03
C ILE A 47 -12.53 7.67 5.89
N LEU A 48 -12.44 6.36 6.14
CA LEU A 48 -13.41 5.65 6.99
C LEU A 48 -13.41 6.21 8.42
N SER A 49 -12.23 6.54 8.96
CA SER A 49 -12.12 7.20 10.26
C SER A 49 -12.74 8.60 10.26
N TYR A 50 -12.59 9.37 9.17
CA TYR A 50 -13.26 10.66 9.02
C TYR A 50 -14.78 10.50 8.98
N VAL A 51 -15.29 9.57 8.18
CA VAL A 51 -16.74 9.29 8.06
C VAL A 51 -17.32 8.88 9.41
N GLY A 52 -16.65 7.97 10.14
CA GLY A 52 -17.07 7.52 11.47
C GLY A 52 -17.07 8.63 12.54
N SER A 53 -16.20 9.64 12.39
CA SER A 53 -16.12 10.78 13.31
C SER A 53 -17.19 11.85 13.08
N LYS A 54 -18.03 11.73 12.05
CA LYS A 54 -19.03 12.72 11.63
C LYS A 54 -20.45 12.12 11.57
N PRO A 55 -21.03 11.70 12.72
CA PRO A 55 -22.36 11.07 12.76
C PRO A 55 -23.48 11.98 12.25
N ASP A 56 -23.32 13.30 12.35
CA ASP A 56 -24.30 14.26 11.84
C ASP A 56 -24.39 14.25 10.30
N LEU A 57 -23.27 14.03 9.61
CA LEU A 57 -23.21 13.96 8.15
C LEU A 57 -23.40 12.53 7.63
N TYR A 58 -22.96 11.55 8.40
CA TYR A 58 -22.98 10.13 8.06
C TYR A 58 -23.62 9.36 9.22
N PRO A 59 -24.95 9.36 9.34
CA PRO A 59 -25.63 8.77 10.48
C PRO A 59 -25.33 7.27 10.60
N PRO A 60 -25.03 6.79 11.83
CA PRO A 60 -24.80 5.40 12.10
C PRO A 60 -26.08 4.58 11.88
N PRO A 61 -25.97 3.25 11.62
CA PRO A 61 -27.13 2.38 11.45
C PRO A 61 -28.00 2.26 12.72
N PHE A 62 -27.41 2.46 13.89
CA PHE A 62 -28.07 2.54 15.20
C PHE A 62 -27.23 3.35 16.20
N GLU A 63 -27.84 3.89 17.26
CA GLU A 63 -27.11 4.63 18.28
C GLU A 63 -26.03 3.78 18.93
N GLY A 64 -24.79 4.32 19.03
CA GLY A 64 -23.66 3.60 19.59
C GLY A 64 -23.03 2.55 18.67
N ALA A 65 -23.35 2.53 17.38
CA ALA A 65 -22.70 1.62 16.42
C ALA A 65 -21.17 1.79 16.45
N PRO A 66 -20.39 0.70 16.56
CA PRO A 66 -18.94 0.78 16.49
C PRO A 66 -18.52 1.29 15.11
N HIS A 67 -17.49 2.12 15.08
CA HIS A 67 -16.98 2.68 13.82
C HIS A 67 -15.46 2.59 13.74
N VAL A 68 -14.91 2.83 12.55
CA VAL A 68 -13.46 2.87 12.36
C VAL A 68 -12.91 4.13 13.03
N GLU A 69 -12.23 3.96 14.15
CA GLU A 69 -11.58 5.04 14.89
C GLU A 69 -10.15 5.28 14.38
N VAL A 70 -9.69 6.53 14.46
CA VAL A 70 -8.37 6.95 13.96
C VAL A 70 -7.23 6.23 14.69
N ILE A 71 -7.27 6.15 16.02
CA ILE A 71 -6.17 5.57 16.81
C ILE A 71 -6.03 4.07 16.57
N PRO A 72 -7.08 3.24 16.68
CA PRO A 72 -6.99 1.83 16.32
C PRO A 72 -6.56 1.61 14.87
N ALA A 73 -7.05 2.43 13.92
CA ALA A 73 -6.65 2.36 12.51
C ALA A 73 -5.14 2.60 12.33
N MET A 74 -4.58 3.63 12.98
CA MET A 74 -3.13 3.89 12.98
C MET A 74 -2.33 2.71 13.53
N ILE A 75 -2.75 2.15 14.67
CA ILE A 75 -2.05 1.05 15.34
C ILE A 75 -2.08 -0.21 14.47
N VAL A 76 -3.27 -0.63 14.04
CA VAL A 76 -3.44 -1.86 13.25
C VAL A 76 -2.68 -1.76 11.93
N CYS A 77 -2.80 -0.65 11.21
CA CYS A 77 -2.13 -0.45 9.94
C CYS A 77 -0.60 -0.44 10.11
N SER A 78 -0.09 0.34 11.05
CA SER A 78 1.36 0.45 11.29
C SER A 78 1.97 -0.88 11.71
N LEU A 79 1.34 -1.60 12.64
CA LEU A 79 1.83 -2.90 13.07
C LEU A 79 1.78 -3.92 11.94
N SER A 80 0.70 -3.96 11.16
CA SER A 80 0.57 -4.88 10.02
C SER A 80 1.69 -4.67 9.00
N ILE A 81 1.97 -3.42 8.67
CA ILE A 81 3.05 -3.03 7.77
C ILE A 81 4.41 -3.44 8.35
N TYR A 82 4.67 -3.08 9.60
CA TYR A 82 5.94 -3.38 10.25
C TYR A 82 6.25 -4.88 10.31
N PHE A 83 5.25 -5.69 10.69
CA PHE A 83 5.40 -7.15 10.70
C PHE A 83 5.57 -7.72 9.29
N SER A 84 4.82 -7.24 8.32
CA SER A 84 4.92 -7.72 6.95
C SER A 84 6.29 -7.39 6.33
N ASP A 85 6.85 -6.21 6.60
CA ASP A 85 8.19 -5.82 6.17
C ASP A 85 9.27 -6.71 6.80
N TYR A 86 9.10 -7.04 8.08
CA TYR A 86 9.99 -7.99 8.75
C TYR A 86 9.92 -9.40 8.14
N VAL A 87 8.74 -9.85 7.72
CA VAL A 87 8.60 -11.14 7.02
C VAL A 87 9.38 -11.11 5.70
N VAL A 88 9.23 -10.05 4.90
CA VAL A 88 9.97 -9.91 3.62
C VAL A 88 11.49 -9.87 3.85
N TYR A 89 11.96 -9.08 4.84
CA TYR A 89 13.35 -9.07 5.23
C TYR A 89 13.84 -10.47 5.64
N SER A 90 13.04 -11.21 6.43
CA SER A 90 13.40 -12.54 6.91
C SER A 90 13.48 -13.56 5.78
N VAL A 91 12.57 -13.49 4.82
CA VAL A 91 12.62 -14.28 3.58
C VAL A 91 13.92 -14.00 2.83
N GLY A 92 14.27 -12.72 2.65
CA GLY A 92 15.53 -12.32 2.02
C GLY A 92 16.74 -12.88 2.78
N ARG A 93 16.73 -12.85 4.10
CA ARG A 93 17.81 -13.34 4.95
C ARG A 93 18.01 -14.85 4.90
N HIS A 94 16.90 -15.62 4.85
CA HIS A 94 16.97 -17.09 4.83
C HIS A 94 17.25 -17.65 3.44
N PHE A 95 16.59 -17.11 2.44
CA PHE A 95 16.70 -17.63 1.07
C PHE A 95 17.81 -16.96 0.26
N GLY A 96 18.23 -15.74 0.66
CA GLY A 96 19.40 -15.04 0.14
C GLY A 96 19.55 -15.07 -1.37
N PRO A 97 20.79 -15.31 -1.86
CA PRO A 97 21.06 -15.31 -3.29
C PRO A 97 20.27 -16.34 -4.13
N ARG A 98 19.81 -17.45 -3.52
CA ARG A 98 19.00 -18.46 -4.20
C ARG A 98 17.68 -17.91 -4.73
N LEU A 99 17.13 -16.92 -4.04
CA LEU A 99 15.88 -16.28 -4.46
C LEU A 99 16.05 -15.50 -5.76
N PHE A 100 17.21 -14.87 -5.96
CA PHE A 100 17.51 -14.06 -7.15
C PHE A 100 17.63 -14.87 -8.45
N SER A 101 17.93 -16.16 -8.34
CA SER A 101 17.99 -17.09 -9.47
C SER A 101 16.62 -17.68 -9.85
N THR A 102 15.58 -17.43 -9.05
CA THR A 102 14.25 -17.98 -9.28
C THR A 102 13.51 -17.18 -10.35
N SER A 103 12.94 -17.88 -11.34
CA SER A 103 12.20 -17.28 -12.46
C SER A 103 11.05 -16.36 -12.02
N TRP A 104 10.40 -16.68 -10.91
CA TRP A 104 9.35 -15.84 -10.33
C TRP A 104 9.91 -14.50 -9.87
N PHE A 105 11.03 -14.51 -9.13
CA PHE A 105 11.65 -13.29 -8.62
C PHE A 105 12.12 -12.37 -9.76
N GLN A 106 12.72 -12.91 -10.81
CA GLN A 106 13.17 -12.15 -11.98
C GLN A 106 12.01 -11.48 -12.73
N LYS A 107 10.81 -12.11 -12.73
CA LYS A 107 9.59 -11.50 -13.29
C LYS A 107 9.05 -10.34 -12.44
N VAL A 108 9.11 -10.46 -11.11
CA VAL A 108 8.60 -9.45 -10.18
C VAL A 108 9.58 -8.29 -10.01
N VAL A 109 10.90 -8.59 -10.02
CA VAL A 109 11.96 -7.59 -9.82
C VAL A 109 12.87 -7.54 -11.03
N PRO A 110 12.67 -6.60 -11.97
CA PRO A 110 13.55 -6.41 -13.10
C PRO A 110 15.00 -6.19 -12.67
N GLU A 111 15.94 -6.74 -13.44
CA GLU A 111 17.39 -6.70 -13.16
C GLU A 111 17.94 -5.27 -12.96
N LYS A 112 17.37 -4.30 -13.68
CA LYS A 112 17.68 -2.88 -13.52
C LYS A 112 17.39 -2.36 -12.10
N ARG A 113 16.26 -2.76 -11.52
CA ARG A 113 15.88 -2.38 -10.13
C ARG A 113 16.77 -3.07 -9.11
N LEU A 114 17.14 -4.32 -9.35
CA LEU A 114 18.02 -5.07 -8.49
C LEU A 114 19.42 -4.41 -8.40
N GLY A 115 19.96 -3.95 -9.53
CA GLY A 115 21.21 -3.20 -9.60
C GLY A 115 21.20 -1.92 -8.76
N LEU A 116 20.15 -1.11 -8.92
CA LEU A 116 19.94 0.11 -8.13
C LEU A 116 19.87 -0.16 -6.64
N VAL A 117 19.11 -1.17 -6.24
CA VAL A 117 18.96 -1.55 -4.82
C VAL A 117 20.30 -2.00 -4.23
N LYS A 118 21.09 -2.81 -4.95
CA LYS A 118 22.45 -3.22 -4.52
C LYS A 118 23.36 -2.01 -4.32
N GLU A 119 23.34 -1.06 -5.25
CA GLU A 119 24.15 0.14 -5.16
C GLU A 119 23.75 1.01 -3.96
N TRP A 120 22.46 1.16 -3.72
CA TRP A 120 21.93 1.93 -2.60
C TRP A 120 22.28 1.29 -1.25
N VAL A 121 22.14 -0.03 -1.12
CA VAL A 121 22.58 -0.74 0.10
C VAL A 121 24.08 -0.54 0.35
N ARG A 122 24.90 -0.57 -0.70
CA ARG A 122 26.34 -0.31 -0.59
C ARG A 122 26.65 1.13 -0.18
N ARG A 123 25.92 2.12 -0.74
CA ARG A 123 26.17 3.55 -0.53
C ARG A 123 25.61 4.06 0.79
N TRP A 124 24.40 3.67 1.15
CA TRP A 124 23.65 4.23 2.28
C TRP A 124 23.60 3.29 3.49
N GLY A 125 23.99 2.04 3.34
CA GLY A 125 24.17 1.07 4.42
C GLY A 125 22.97 0.96 5.37
N ARG A 126 23.14 1.49 6.60
CA ARG A 126 22.19 1.29 7.69
C ARG A 126 20.84 2.00 7.52
N ILE A 127 20.77 3.10 6.77
CA ILE A 127 19.53 3.90 6.62
C ILE A 127 18.66 3.45 5.45
N VAL A 128 19.17 2.56 4.62
CA VAL A 128 18.52 2.07 3.39
C VAL A 128 17.14 1.46 3.62
N PRO A 129 16.87 0.69 4.68
CA PRO A 129 15.52 0.15 4.89
C PRO A 129 14.43 1.24 4.90
N GLY A 130 14.70 2.35 5.59
CA GLY A 130 13.75 3.48 5.61
C GLY A 130 13.61 4.20 4.26
N LEU A 131 14.73 4.32 3.50
CA LEU A 131 14.68 4.97 2.18
C LEU A 131 13.85 4.18 1.17
N PHE A 132 13.91 2.85 1.19
CA PHE A 132 13.14 2.02 0.27
C PHE A 132 11.64 2.17 0.45
N ARG A 133 11.21 2.54 1.65
CA ARG A 133 9.80 2.82 1.92
C ARG A 133 9.29 4.08 1.23
N LEU A 134 10.13 5.10 1.07
CA LEU A 134 9.75 6.36 0.47
C LEU A 134 9.62 6.28 -1.06
N ILE A 135 10.05 5.16 -1.67
CA ILE A 135 10.08 5.01 -3.12
C ILE A 135 9.09 3.94 -3.56
N PRO A 136 8.01 4.33 -4.26
CA PRO A 136 7.03 3.38 -4.75
C PRO A 136 7.64 2.28 -5.64
N GLY A 137 7.24 1.03 -5.40
CA GLY A 137 7.65 -0.12 -6.20
C GLY A 137 9.09 -0.62 -5.95
N VAL A 138 9.85 0.01 -5.05
CA VAL A 138 11.21 -0.44 -4.65
C VAL A 138 11.19 -1.09 -3.27
N ARG A 139 10.13 -0.88 -2.48
CA ARG A 139 10.01 -1.38 -1.12
C ARG A 139 10.21 -2.89 -1.01
N PHE A 140 9.39 -3.68 -1.71
CA PHE A 140 9.48 -5.15 -1.67
C PHE A 140 10.89 -5.66 -2.03
N PRO A 141 11.46 -5.36 -3.23
CA PRO A 141 12.81 -5.78 -3.56
C PRO A 141 13.86 -5.19 -2.63
N GLY A 142 13.63 -3.98 -2.12
CA GLY A 142 14.54 -3.31 -1.18
C GLY A 142 14.65 -4.03 0.15
N HIS A 143 13.54 -4.32 0.82
CA HIS A 143 13.51 -5.03 2.09
C HIS A 143 14.04 -6.47 1.96
N LEU A 144 13.68 -7.16 0.89
CA LEU A 144 14.21 -8.47 0.56
C LEU A 144 15.74 -8.45 0.42
N MET A 145 16.27 -7.44 -0.29
CA MET A 145 17.71 -7.25 -0.46
C MET A 145 18.42 -6.87 0.84
N CYS A 146 17.78 -6.09 1.71
CA CYS A 146 18.32 -5.81 3.03
C CYS A 146 18.59 -7.10 3.82
N GLY A 147 17.66 -8.05 3.75
CA GLY A 147 17.82 -9.38 4.32
C GLY A 147 18.95 -10.17 3.66
N ALA A 148 18.91 -10.29 2.34
CA ALA A 148 19.86 -11.07 1.53
C ALA A 148 21.30 -10.57 1.61
N LEU A 149 21.51 -9.26 1.70
CA LEU A 149 22.83 -8.63 1.86
C LEU A 149 23.31 -8.60 3.32
N GLY A 150 22.54 -9.18 4.25
CA GLY A 150 22.96 -9.37 5.62
C GLY A 150 22.93 -8.13 6.51
N ILE A 151 22.10 -7.13 6.19
CA ILE A 151 21.87 -6.01 7.12
C ILE A 151 21.40 -6.59 8.46
N LYS A 152 21.96 -6.08 9.56
CA LYS A 152 21.61 -6.57 10.90
C LYS A 152 20.09 -6.42 11.16
N LYS A 153 19.47 -7.45 11.73
CA LYS A 153 18.05 -7.47 12.08
C LYS A 153 17.65 -6.25 12.91
N THR A 154 18.45 -5.92 13.94
CA THR A 154 18.19 -4.76 14.79
C THR A 154 18.22 -3.45 14.03
N THR A 155 19.15 -3.28 13.09
CA THR A 155 19.26 -2.09 12.24
C THR A 155 18.03 -1.97 11.33
N PHE A 156 17.61 -3.08 10.71
CA PHE A 156 16.42 -3.10 9.86
C PHE A 156 15.19 -2.71 10.67
N LEU A 157 14.92 -3.40 11.77
CA LEU A 157 13.75 -3.17 12.62
C LEU A 157 13.70 -1.74 13.19
N LEU A 158 14.83 -1.19 13.61
CA LEU A 158 14.87 0.18 14.15
C LEU A 158 14.60 1.22 13.05
N VAL A 159 15.31 1.12 11.93
CA VAL A 159 15.22 2.15 10.89
C VAL A 159 13.88 2.09 10.17
N ASP A 160 13.44 0.89 9.77
CA ASP A 160 12.13 0.71 9.14
C ASP A 160 11.00 1.04 10.13
N GLY A 161 11.11 0.57 11.37
CA GLY A 161 10.12 0.83 12.43
C GLY A 161 9.94 2.31 12.71
N ILE A 162 11.01 3.11 12.81
CA ILE A 162 10.91 4.57 13.00
C ILE A 162 10.12 5.20 11.83
N VAL A 163 10.43 4.81 10.60
CA VAL A 163 9.75 5.37 9.42
C VAL A 163 8.28 4.93 9.37
N VAL A 164 7.99 3.64 9.60
CA VAL A 164 6.61 3.13 9.63
C VAL A 164 5.79 3.83 10.70
N LEU A 165 6.30 3.84 11.95
CA LEU A 165 5.57 4.37 13.10
C LEU A 165 5.44 5.90 13.10
N THR A 166 6.17 6.59 12.25
CA THR A 166 6.01 8.04 12.04
C THR A 166 5.15 8.34 10.82
N VAL A 167 5.47 7.78 9.67
CA VAL A 167 4.84 8.14 8.39
C VAL A 167 3.41 7.64 8.30
N VAL A 168 3.16 6.36 8.63
CA VAL A 168 1.83 5.75 8.47
C VAL A 168 0.78 6.37 9.37
N PRO A 169 1.01 6.53 10.70
CA PRO A 169 0.06 7.22 11.56
C PRO A 169 -0.18 8.67 11.13
N THR A 170 0.89 9.37 10.74
CA THR A 170 0.75 10.76 10.26
C THR A 170 -0.12 10.84 9.02
N GLN A 171 0.05 9.93 8.05
CA GLN A 171 -0.79 9.89 6.85
C GLN A 171 -2.25 9.63 7.19
N ILE A 172 -2.55 8.60 8.01
CA ILE A 172 -3.93 8.28 8.41
C ILE A 172 -4.56 9.45 9.15
N TYR A 173 -3.81 10.06 10.10
CA TYR A 173 -4.28 11.21 10.85
C TYR A 173 -4.60 12.41 9.97
N LEU A 174 -3.67 12.77 9.06
CA LEU A 174 -3.87 13.90 8.16
C LEU A 174 -5.06 13.67 7.22
N ILE A 175 -5.21 12.45 6.69
CA ILE A 175 -6.33 12.11 5.81
C ILE A 175 -7.65 12.17 6.60
N SER A 176 -7.68 11.69 7.84
CA SER A 176 -8.84 11.78 8.69
C SER A 176 -9.16 13.23 9.08
N TYR A 177 -8.17 14.03 9.38
CA TYR A 177 -8.34 15.45 9.74
C TYR A 177 -8.84 16.31 8.57
N TYR A 178 -8.23 16.14 7.40
CA TYR A 178 -8.61 16.85 6.17
C TYR A 178 -9.64 16.07 5.33
N GLY A 179 -10.35 15.12 5.92
CA GLY A 179 -11.22 14.18 5.23
C GLY A 179 -12.26 14.86 4.34
N GLU A 180 -12.83 15.99 4.74
CA GLU A 180 -13.76 16.77 3.91
C GLU A 180 -13.13 17.20 2.59
N SER A 181 -11.93 17.76 2.63
CA SER A 181 -11.18 18.17 1.44
C SER A 181 -10.78 16.98 0.57
N VAL A 182 -10.37 15.87 1.20
CA VAL A 182 -9.99 14.63 0.52
C VAL A 182 -11.22 14.01 -0.18
N VAL A 183 -12.34 13.90 0.51
CA VAL A 183 -13.60 13.40 -0.04
C VAL A 183 -14.11 14.33 -1.15
N GLY A 184 -14.04 15.64 -0.95
CA GLY A 184 -14.39 16.64 -1.95
C GLY A 184 -13.53 16.54 -3.21
N PHE A 185 -12.21 16.37 -3.05
CA PHE A 185 -11.27 16.14 -4.14
C PHE A 185 -11.56 14.83 -4.87
N MET A 186 -11.82 13.73 -4.15
CA MET A 186 -12.18 12.45 -4.74
C MET A 186 -13.46 12.55 -5.57
N LYS A 187 -14.50 13.21 -5.06
CA LYS A 187 -15.74 13.47 -5.82
C LYS A 187 -15.46 14.24 -7.11
N LYS A 188 -14.61 15.25 -7.04
CA LYS A 188 -14.26 16.09 -8.21
C LYS A 188 -13.34 15.38 -9.20
N SER A 189 -12.43 14.52 -8.72
CA SER A 189 -11.45 13.81 -9.55
C SER A 189 -11.96 12.51 -10.17
N GLN A 190 -13.11 11.98 -9.75
CA GLN A 190 -13.69 10.76 -10.32
C GLN A 190 -13.90 10.87 -11.83
N PHE A 191 -14.28 12.04 -12.35
CA PHE A 191 -14.39 12.30 -13.79
C PHE A 191 -13.03 12.22 -14.49
N ILE A 192 -11.97 12.72 -13.85
CA ILE A 192 -10.59 12.70 -14.39
C ILE A 192 -10.06 11.26 -14.35
N LEU A 193 -10.25 10.57 -13.23
CA LEU A 193 -9.78 9.19 -13.05
C LEU A 193 -10.51 8.22 -13.99
N GLY A 194 -11.84 8.38 -14.13
CA GLY A 194 -12.65 7.63 -15.09
C GLY A 194 -12.20 7.86 -16.54
N GLY A 195 -11.90 9.11 -16.90
CA GLY A 195 -11.35 9.47 -18.20
C GLY A 195 -9.98 8.85 -18.46
N VAL A 196 -9.08 8.90 -17.49
CA VAL A 196 -7.73 8.29 -17.58
C VAL A 196 -7.81 6.76 -17.68
N CYS A 197 -8.67 6.12 -16.89
CA CYS A 197 -8.90 4.67 -16.99
C CYS A 197 -9.51 4.28 -18.34
N ALA A 198 -10.47 5.03 -18.85
CA ALA A 198 -11.06 4.80 -20.18
C ALA A 198 -10.04 4.96 -21.30
N LEU A 199 -9.18 5.99 -21.23
CA LEU A 199 -8.08 6.20 -22.18
C LEU A 199 -7.04 5.08 -22.11
N ALA A 200 -6.68 4.64 -20.90
CA ALA A 200 -5.74 3.52 -20.71
C ALA A 200 -6.30 2.21 -21.27
N LEU A 201 -7.56 1.91 -21.00
CA LEU A 201 -8.25 0.73 -21.55
C LEU A 201 -8.39 0.84 -23.08
N GLY A 202 -8.76 1.98 -23.61
CA GLY A 202 -8.81 2.25 -25.04
C GLY A 202 -7.45 2.05 -25.72
N PHE A 203 -6.38 2.53 -25.09
CA PHE A 203 -5.01 2.33 -25.57
C PHE A 203 -4.57 0.85 -25.54
N LEU A 204 -4.92 0.11 -24.48
CA LEU A 204 -4.63 -1.32 -24.38
C LEU A 204 -5.40 -2.13 -25.44
N ILE A 205 -6.66 -1.83 -25.66
CA ILE A 205 -7.49 -2.46 -26.70
C ILE A 205 -6.92 -2.15 -28.08
N TRP A 206 -6.60 -0.87 -28.35
CA TRP A 206 -5.96 -0.46 -29.62
C TRP A 206 -4.64 -1.18 -29.89
N ASN A 207 -3.79 -1.27 -28.87
CA ASN A 207 -2.49 -1.94 -28.99
C ASN A 207 -2.65 -3.45 -29.20
N SER A 208 -3.64 -4.09 -28.55
CA SER A 208 -3.97 -5.50 -28.74
C SER A 208 -4.47 -5.79 -30.17
N PHE A 209 -5.32 -4.91 -30.70
CA PHE A 209 -5.78 -5.02 -32.11
C PHE A 209 -4.62 -4.86 -33.11
N LYS A 210 -3.70 -3.93 -32.85
CA LYS A 210 -2.51 -3.70 -33.70
C LYS A 210 -1.54 -4.89 -33.72
N ILE A 211 -1.44 -5.61 -32.60
CA ILE A 211 -0.62 -6.84 -32.49
C ILE A 211 -1.29 -8.00 -33.24
N LEU A 212 -2.60 -8.13 -33.15
CA LEU A 212 -3.37 -9.16 -33.87
C LEU A 212 -3.36 -8.94 -35.36
N SER A 213 -3.51 -7.72 -35.83
CA SER A 213 -3.48 -7.42 -37.29
C SER A 213 -2.11 -7.61 -37.94
N ARG A 214 -1.01 -7.56 -37.14
CA ARG A 214 0.35 -7.86 -37.63
C ARG A 214 0.67 -9.37 -37.73
N LYS A 215 -0.14 -10.26 -37.12
CA LYS A 215 0.02 -11.71 -37.20
C LYS A 215 -0.76 -12.34 -38.35
N THR A 216 -1.63 -11.60 -39.00
CA THR A 216 -2.48 -12.06 -40.12
C THR A 216 -2.02 -11.54 -41.49
N SER A 217 -0.94 -10.80 -41.54
CA SER A 217 -0.23 -10.38 -42.77
C SER A 217 1.16 -11.01 -42.83
#